data_aa2ba031b70a4687de9a7c0764b632b7
#
_entry.id   aa2ba031b70a4687de9a7c0764b632b7
#
_cell.length_a   1.000
_cell.length_b   1.000
_cell.length_c   1.000
_cell.angle_alpha   90.00
_cell.angle_beta   90.00
_cell.angle_gamma   90.00
#
_symmetry.space_group_name_H-M   'P 1'
#
loop_
_entity.id
_entity.type
_entity.pdbx_description
1 polymer ?
#
loop_
_entity_poly.entity_id
_entity_poly.type
_entity_poly.pdbx_seq_one_letter_code
_entity_poly.pdbx_strand_id
1 'polypeptide(L)'
;MLLDSQKIIERDALDLSRKFKKDFPVIYNIDSVYALLDRVEEYDFNEKIELDDGLTIEFIPSGHIINSAQCLLYVKNGSQIRKICVTSDLGNTQVNSYYNNKFQPVKSANLLIGETTYSDKARSKKVQPREKDLERIKAAVYDTCIENKSILFIPAFSLMRTQVMLTVLHDLLKEDNNFDCPIYVCSLLTKKISDLWESALLDEEQKEKWRQVKNWDKVKFIDNFEKVEELFSKDFSGVVIASSGMISAGYSVFISQKVLPKSKNIILFCGYSVEGSIADKIKKGQKYITIEGKNIPNRARAVNLSSFSSHMPYDQLLQYYSQAHEGISGYDKIALVHGNFKNKCDFGKALEEEISKHNRTTKVVVVNKSTEILL
;
A
#
# COMPACT_ATOMS: atom_id res chain seq x y z
N MET A 1 -4.81 0.18 -13.92
CA MET A 1 -4.76 1.30 -12.96
C MET A 1 -4.78 2.67 -13.67
N LEU A 2 -3.90 2.96 -14.64
CA LEU A 2 -3.89 4.27 -15.35
C LEU A 2 -5.24 4.60 -16.00
N LEU A 3 -5.85 3.64 -16.71
CA LEU A 3 -7.18 3.80 -17.33
C LEU A 3 -8.29 4.07 -16.29
N ASP A 4 -8.20 3.45 -15.13
CA ASP A 4 -9.15 3.66 -14.03
C ASP A 4 -8.98 5.05 -13.40
N SER A 5 -7.73 5.46 -13.15
CA SER A 5 -7.40 6.81 -12.67
C SER A 5 -7.87 7.90 -13.65
N GLN A 6 -7.68 7.71 -14.96
CA GLN A 6 -8.12 8.66 -15.97
C GLN A 6 -9.62 8.88 -15.91
N LYS A 7 -10.43 7.82 -15.84
CA LYS A 7 -11.89 7.90 -15.72
C LYS A 7 -12.34 8.64 -14.45
N ILE A 8 -11.63 8.41 -13.33
CA ILE A 8 -11.92 9.12 -12.08
C ILE A 8 -11.62 10.61 -12.22
N ILE A 9 -10.44 10.97 -12.76
CA ILE A 9 -10.01 12.36 -12.96
C ILE A 9 -10.98 13.11 -13.89
N GLU A 10 -11.41 12.47 -14.98
CA GLU A 10 -12.36 13.04 -15.92
C GLU A 10 -13.71 13.33 -15.26
N ARG A 11 -14.25 12.36 -14.53
CA ARG A 11 -15.51 12.53 -13.78
C ARG A 11 -15.37 13.64 -12.74
N ASP A 12 -14.30 13.64 -11.95
CA ASP A 12 -14.09 14.62 -10.90
C ASP A 12 -13.93 16.04 -11.48
N ALA A 13 -13.25 16.20 -12.63
CA ALA A 13 -13.14 17.46 -13.34
C ALA A 13 -14.53 17.97 -13.79
N LEU A 14 -15.37 17.09 -14.35
CA LEU A 14 -16.75 17.42 -14.76
C LEU A 14 -17.62 17.84 -13.55
N ASP A 15 -17.53 17.12 -12.44
CA ASP A 15 -18.31 17.41 -11.24
C ASP A 15 -17.86 18.73 -10.58
N LEU A 16 -16.57 19.00 -10.54
CA LEU A 16 -16.03 20.28 -10.07
C LEU A 16 -16.45 21.43 -10.98
N SER A 17 -16.40 21.25 -12.30
CA SER A 17 -16.82 22.25 -13.28
C SER A 17 -18.28 22.63 -13.09
N ARG A 18 -19.16 21.65 -12.92
CA ARG A 18 -20.59 21.87 -12.64
C ARG A 18 -20.81 22.59 -11.31
N LYS A 19 -20.13 22.15 -10.25
CA LYS A 19 -20.29 22.67 -8.88
C LYS A 19 -19.83 24.12 -8.77
N PHE A 20 -18.69 24.47 -9.38
CA PHE A 20 -18.09 25.79 -9.26
C PHE A 20 -18.37 26.70 -10.45
N LYS A 21 -19.12 26.24 -11.45
CA LYS A 21 -19.42 26.97 -12.71
C LYS A 21 -18.14 27.54 -13.36
N LYS A 22 -17.05 26.77 -13.30
CA LYS A 22 -15.75 27.10 -13.84
C LYS A 22 -15.17 25.86 -14.50
N ASP A 23 -14.48 26.04 -15.62
CA ASP A 23 -13.81 24.92 -16.29
C ASP A 23 -12.63 24.41 -15.44
N PHE A 24 -12.65 23.10 -15.17
CA PHE A 24 -11.55 22.37 -14.52
C PHE A 24 -10.98 21.42 -15.57
N PRO A 25 -9.76 21.68 -16.06
CA PRO A 25 -9.17 20.84 -17.10
C PRO A 25 -8.87 19.42 -16.58
N VAL A 26 -9.08 18.44 -17.44
CA VAL A 26 -8.63 17.07 -17.23
C VAL A 26 -7.10 17.06 -17.37
N ILE A 27 -6.38 16.55 -16.34
CA ILE A 27 -4.90 16.57 -16.30
C ILE A 27 -4.31 15.76 -17.45
N TYR A 28 -4.91 14.61 -17.77
CA TYR A 28 -4.58 13.79 -18.94
C TYR A 28 -5.83 13.02 -19.41
N ASN A 29 -5.95 12.83 -20.70
CA ASN A 29 -7.06 12.14 -21.34
C ASN A 29 -6.74 10.66 -21.63
N ILE A 30 -7.69 9.94 -22.17
CA ILE A 30 -7.58 8.52 -22.51
C ILE A 30 -6.49 8.26 -23.57
N ASP A 31 -6.35 9.15 -24.55
CA ASP A 31 -5.35 9.01 -25.62
C ASP A 31 -3.93 9.13 -25.07
N SER A 32 -3.72 10.01 -24.07
CA SER A 32 -2.46 10.12 -23.36
C SER A 32 -2.09 8.82 -22.65
N VAL A 33 -3.08 8.10 -22.10
CA VAL A 33 -2.85 6.80 -21.46
C VAL A 33 -2.47 5.75 -22.48
N TYR A 34 -3.16 5.66 -23.61
CA TYR A 34 -2.80 4.72 -24.67
C TYR A 34 -1.43 5.02 -25.26
N ALA A 35 -1.14 6.29 -25.57
CA ALA A 35 0.19 6.69 -26.04
C ALA A 35 1.33 6.37 -25.08
N LEU A 36 1.05 6.36 -23.76
CA LEU A 36 2.02 5.89 -22.77
C LEU A 36 2.14 4.37 -22.81
N LEU A 37 1.02 3.63 -22.86
CA LEU A 37 1.05 2.16 -22.85
C LEU A 37 1.76 1.59 -24.08
N ASP A 38 1.67 2.24 -25.23
CA ASP A 38 2.40 1.87 -26.47
C ASP A 38 3.93 2.01 -26.36
N ARG A 39 4.41 2.68 -25.29
CA ARG A 39 5.85 2.89 -25.02
C ARG A 39 6.34 2.12 -23.80
N VAL A 40 5.50 1.28 -23.19
CA VAL A 40 5.90 0.45 -22.04
C VAL A 40 6.74 -0.71 -22.54
N GLU A 41 7.91 -0.86 -21.96
CA GLU A 41 8.78 -2.00 -22.14
C GLU A 41 8.90 -2.76 -20.82
N GLU A 42 8.97 -4.07 -20.88
CA GLU A 42 9.05 -4.95 -19.71
C GLU A 42 10.47 -5.52 -19.62
N TYR A 43 11.01 -5.53 -18.39
CA TYR A 43 12.35 -6.02 -18.11
C TYR A 43 12.34 -6.86 -16.83
N ASP A 44 13.24 -7.82 -16.76
CA ASP A 44 13.43 -8.66 -15.59
C ASP A 44 14.22 -7.94 -14.47
N PHE A 45 14.10 -8.44 -13.25
CA PHE A 45 14.95 -7.98 -12.15
C PHE A 45 16.41 -8.36 -12.37
N ASN A 46 17.31 -7.49 -11.91
CA ASN A 46 18.77 -7.67 -11.99
C ASN A 46 19.31 -7.71 -13.43
N GLU A 47 18.51 -7.26 -14.39
CA GLU A 47 18.94 -7.03 -15.76
C GLU A 47 19.43 -5.60 -15.94
N LYS A 48 20.59 -5.43 -16.60
CA LYS A 48 21.13 -4.11 -16.96
C LYS A 48 20.60 -3.68 -18.31
N ILE A 49 19.92 -2.55 -18.32
CA ILE A 49 19.23 -1.98 -19.48
C ILE A 49 19.97 -0.71 -19.87
N GLU A 50 20.58 -0.69 -21.03
CA GLU A 50 21.21 0.50 -21.60
C GLU A 50 20.14 1.39 -22.23
N LEU A 51 19.90 2.57 -21.65
CA LEU A 51 18.89 3.51 -22.13
C LEU A 51 19.46 4.52 -23.12
N ASP A 52 20.73 4.93 -22.92
CA ASP A 52 21.41 5.91 -23.75
C ASP A 52 22.94 5.78 -23.56
N ASP A 53 23.75 6.44 -24.41
CA ASP A 53 25.21 6.47 -24.23
C ASP A 53 25.58 7.08 -22.88
N GLY A 54 25.94 6.21 -21.97
CA GLY A 54 26.35 6.57 -20.62
C GLY A 54 25.25 6.52 -19.55
N LEU A 55 24.04 6.02 -19.87
CA LEU A 55 22.98 5.77 -18.89
C LEU A 55 22.49 4.32 -18.96
N THR A 56 22.80 3.54 -17.92
CA THR A 56 22.27 2.18 -17.72
C THR A 56 21.41 2.14 -16.48
N ILE A 57 20.31 1.40 -16.51
CA ILE A 57 19.46 1.16 -15.34
C ILE A 57 19.40 -0.33 -15.00
N GLU A 58 19.01 -0.62 -13.77
CA GLU A 58 18.78 -1.97 -13.26
C GLU A 58 17.66 -1.94 -12.22
N PHE A 59 16.72 -2.86 -12.30
CA PHE A 59 15.64 -2.99 -11.31
C PHE A 59 15.98 -4.07 -10.30
N ILE A 60 15.97 -3.69 -9.01
CA ILE A 60 16.27 -4.57 -7.87
C ILE A 60 15.00 -4.74 -7.03
N PRO A 61 14.60 -5.95 -6.62
CA PRO A 61 13.38 -6.13 -5.82
C PRO A 61 13.36 -5.27 -4.57
N SER A 62 12.34 -4.43 -4.40
CA SER A 62 12.17 -3.61 -3.20
C SER A 62 11.36 -4.30 -2.09
N GLY A 63 10.64 -5.37 -2.41
CA GLY A 63 9.89 -6.19 -1.46
C GLY A 63 8.60 -5.57 -0.92
N HIS A 64 8.23 -4.37 -1.36
CA HIS A 64 7.07 -3.65 -0.83
C HIS A 64 5.72 -4.26 -1.26
N ILE A 65 5.54 -4.42 -2.55
CA ILE A 65 4.40 -5.11 -3.17
C ILE A 65 4.90 -6.03 -4.27
N ILE A 66 4.00 -6.79 -4.89
CA ILE A 66 4.34 -7.65 -6.02
C ILE A 66 5.06 -6.85 -7.11
N ASN A 67 6.19 -7.35 -7.56
CA ASN A 67 7.03 -6.77 -8.61
C ASN A 67 7.48 -5.31 -8.39
N SER A 68 7.46 -4.82 -7.14
CA SER A 68 8.02 -3.52 -6.81
C SER A 68 9.56 -3.54 -6.85
N ALA A 69 10.15 -2.45 -7.36
CA ALA A 69 11.56 -2.34 -7.60
C ALA A 69 12.21 -1.10 -6.98
N GLN A 70 13.44 -1.24 -6.55
CA GLN A 70 14.40 -0.15 -6.44
C GLN A 70 15.00 0.07 -7.84
N CYS A 71 15.25 1.31 -8.22
CA CYS A 71 15.89 1.65 -9.49
C CYS A 71 17.34 2.06 -9.24
N LEU A 72 18.25 1.35 -9.87
CA LEU A 72 19.67 1.61 -9.80
C LEU A 72 20.14 2.19 -11.14
N LEU A 73 20.63 3.43 -11.10
CA LEU A 73 21.13 4.14 -12.27
C LEU A 73 22.66 4.14 -12.26
N TYR A 74 23.26 3.82 -13.39
CA TYR A 74 24.68 3.92 -13.65
C TYR A 74 24.87 5.06 -14.65
N VAL A 75 25.43 6.16 -14.19
CA VAL A 75 25.63 7.39 -15.00
C VAL A 75 27.11 7.58 -15.28
N LYS A 76 27.48 7.58 -16.55
CA LYS A 76 28.85 7.85 -17.01
C LYS A 76 29.16 9.34 -16.84
N ASN A 77 30.22 9.64 -16.12
CA ASN A 77 30.74 10.99 -15.94
C ASN A 77 32.23 11.00 -16.28
N GLY A 78 32.56 11.30 -17.53
CA GLY A 78 33.89 11.14 -18.08
C GLY A 78 34.34 9.67 -18.06
N SER A 79 35.43 9.36 -17.37
CA SER A 79 35.95 8.00 -17.19
C SER A 79 35.34 7.24 -15.99
N GLN A 80 34.51 7.90 -15.20
CA GLN A 80 33.92 7.33 -13.99
C GLN A 80 32.46 6.98 -14.21
N ILE A 81 31.97 5.93 -13.53
CA ILE A 81 30.55 5.58 -13.43
C ILE A 81 30.06 5.99 -12.04
N ARG A 82 29.07 6.86 -12.00
CA ARG A 82 28.34 7.21 -10.78
C ARG A 82 27.11 6.34 -10.63
N LYS A 83 26.93 5.77 -9.46
CA LYS A 83 25.83 4.86 -9.13
C LYS A 83 24.84 5.57 -8.22
N ILE A 84 23.57 5.65 -8.67
CA ILE A 84 22.48 6.26 -7.93
C ILE A 84 21.41 5.19 -7.67
N CYS A 85 21.00 5.00 -6.44
CA CYS A 85 19.90 4.11 -6.07
C CYS A 85 18.69 4.93 -5.63
N VAL A 86 17.55 4.72 -6.29
CA VAL A 86 16.24 5.20 -5.84
C VAL A 86 15.50 4.00 -5.27
N THR A 87 15.25 4.00 -3.95
CA THR A 87 14.71 2.79 -3.29
C THR A 87 13.26 2.49 -3.65
N SER A 88 12.48 3.50 -4.12
CA SER A 88 11.01 3.45 -4.07
C SER A 88 10.53 3.07 -2.65
N ASP A 89 9.30 2.58 -2.50
CA ASP A 89 8.82 2.05 -1.22
C ASP A 89 9.51 0.71 -0.92
N LEU A 90 10.04 0.57 0.29
CA LEU A 90 10.76 -0.62 0.74
C LEU A 90 9.86 -1.57 1.53
N GLY A 91 10.06 -2.87 1.33
CA GLY A 91 9.28 -3.91 1.94
C GLY A 91 9.78 -4.37 3.30
N ASN A 92 8.84 -4.75 4.17
CA ASN A 92 9.14 -5.33 5.47
C ASN A 92 9.69 -6.76 5.29
N THR A 93 10.95 -6.98 5.66
CA THR A 93 11.65 -8.26 5.47
C THR A 93 11.23 -9.35 6.47
N GLN A 94 10.58 -8.99 7.57
CA GLN A 94 10.16 -9.91 8.63
C GLN A 94 8.71 -10.38 8.48
N VAL A 95 7.90 -9.67 7.69
CA VAL A 95 6.53 -10.08 7.42
C VAL A 95 6.53 -11.02 6.24
N ASN A 96 6.20 -12.29 6.49
CA ASN A 96 5.94 -13.23 5.42
C ASN A 96 4.67 -12.73 4.67
N SER A 97 4.87 -11.96 3.63
CA SER A 97 3.77 -11.53 2.77
C SER A 97 3.54 -12.63 1.75
N TYR A 98 2.31 -13.04 1.58
CA TYR A 98 1.93 -14.16 0.71
C TYR A 98 2.44 -14.04 -0.74
N TYR A 99 2.68 -12.80 -1.21
CA TYR A 99 2.85 -12.53 -2.64
C TYR A 99 3.99 -11.56 -2.98
N ASN A 100 4.76 -11.07 -2.02
CA ASN A 100 5.83 -10.12 -2.32
C ASN A 100 7.10 -10.84 -2.78
N ASN A 101 7.81 -10.21 -3.70
CA ASN A 101 9.20 -10.56 -3.96
C ASN A 101 10.03 -10.32 -2.68
N LYS A 102 11.05 -11.13 -2.47
CA LYS A 102 11.98 -10.90 -1.35
C LYS A 102 12.73 -9.60 -1.58
N PHE A 103 12.83 -8.75 -0.56
CA PHE A 103 13.68 -7.58 -0.57
C PHE A 103 15.14 -7.97 -0.87
N GLN A 104 15.77 -7.23 -1.79
CA GLN A 104 17.18 -7.39 -2.12
C GLN A 104 17.90 -6.07 -1.83
N PRO A 105 18.88 -6.04 -0.89
CA PRO A 105 19.60 -4.81 -0.57
C PRO A 105 20.55 -4.41 -1.70
N VAL A 106 20.57 -3.13 -2.03
CA VAL A 106 21.61 -2.55 -2.91
C VAL A 106 22.87 -2.34 -2.08
N LYS A 107 23.97 -2.99 -2.46
CA LYS A 107 25.17 -3.05 -1.63
C LYS A 107 26.00 -1.76 -1.57
N SER A 108 25.92 -0.91 -2.60
CA SER A 108 26.64 0.37 -2.65
C SER A 108 26.08 1.31 -3.70
N ALA A 109 26.17 2.62 -3.44
CA ALA A 109 25.90 3.66 -4.41
C ALA A 109 26.62 4.97 -4.02
N ASN A 110 26.91 5.85 -4.98
CA ASN A 110 27.36 7.20 -4.66
C ASN A 110 26.22 8.01 -4.01
N LEU A 111 24.98 7.79 -4.46
CA LEU A 111 23.81 8.38 -3.85
C LEU A 111 22.70 7.33 -3.65
N LEU A 112 22.21 7.21 -2.43
CA LEU A 112 20.96 6.53 -2.14
C LEU A 112 19.86 7.56 -1.91
N ILE A 113 18.77 7.51 -2.69
CA ILE A 113 17.54 8.28 -2.45
C ILE A 113 16.56 7.35 -1.78
N GLY A 114 16.40 7.47 -0.46
CA GLY A 114 15.71 6.51 0.40
C GLY A 114 14.39 7.02 0.94
N GLU A 115 13.36 6.16 0.91
CA GLU A 115 12.05 6.42 1.51
C GLU A 115 12.11 6.44 3.03
N THR A 116 11.22 7.19 3.68
CA THR A 116 11.13 7.31 5.15
C THR A 116 9.69 7.26 5.66
N THR A 117 8.83 6.46 5.02
CA THR A 117 7.40 6.36 5.38
C THR A 117 7.22 5.96 6.84
N TYR A 118 8.01 5.00 7.32
CA TYR A 118 7.98 4.53 8.70
C TYR A 118 9.22 4.90 9.50
N SER A 119 9.69 6.12 9.32
CA SER A 119 10.79 6.70 10.10
C SER A 119 10.41 7.11 11.54
N ASP A 120 9.17 6.88 11.99
CA ASP A 120 8.73 7.13 13.36
C ASP A 120 9.08 5.97 14.29
N LYS A 121 10.09 6.17 15.16
CA LYS A 121 10.52 5.20 16.17
C LYS A 121 9.42 4.85 17.18
N ALA A 122 8.53 5.81 17.52
CA ALA A 122 7.45 5.57 18.46
C ALA A 122 6.37 4.65 17.87
N ARG A 123 6.15 4.71 16.56
CA ARG A 123 5.27 3.80 15.84
C ARG A 123 5.81 2.36 15.84
N SER A 124 7.11 2.18 15.58
CA SER A 124 7.75 0.85 15.56
C SER A 124 7.48 0.07 16.84
N LYS A 125 7.54 0.74 17.99
CA LYS A 125 7.26 0.14 19.32
C LYS A 125 5.80 -0.28 19.53
N LYS A 126 4.87 0.16 18.68
CA LYS A 126 3.42 -0.12 18.80
C LYS A 126 2.94 -1.22 17.85
N VAL A 127 3.81 -1.73 16.99
CA VAL A 127 3.48 -2.83 16.08
C VAL A 127 3.25 -4.10 16.90
N GLN A 128 2.08 -4.69 16.72
CA GLN A 128 1.73 -5.96 17.38
C GLN A 128 2.32 -7.14 16.62
N PRO A 129 2.60 -8.26 17.29
CA PRO A 129 2.89 -9.53 16.63
C PRO A 129 1.77 -9.91 15.64
N ARG A 130 2.14 -10.57 14.55
CA ARG A 130 1.22 -10.98 13.48
C ARG A 130 0.08 -11.85 14.01
N GLU A 131 0.40 -12.77 14.89
CA GLU A 131 -0.53 -13.72 15.52
C GLU A 131 -1.64 -12.99 16.25
N LYS A 132 -1.32 -11.94 17.00
CA LYS A 132 -2.33 -11.12 17.68
C LYS A 132 -3.26 -10.39 16.70
N ASP A 133 -2.75 -9.91 15.59
CA ASP A 133 -3.60 -9.28 14.58
C ASP A 133 -4.47 -10.33 13.86
N LEU A 134 -3.99 -11.57 13.65
CA LEU A 134 -4.81 -12.68 13.14
C LEU A 134 -5.95 -13.04 14.10
N GLU A 135 -5.68 -13.13 15.40
CA GLU A 135 -6.71 -13.33 16.43
C GLU A 135 -7.77 -12.22 16.41
N ARG A 136 -7.33 -10.96 16.24
CA ARG A 136 -8.25 -9.81 16.15
C ARG A 136 -9.11 -9.83 14.90
N ILE A 137 -8.58 -10.31 13.77
CA ILE A 137 -9.37 -10.51 12.53
C ILE A 137 -10.43 -11.58 12.80
N LYS A 138 -10.04 -12.74 13.34
CA LYS A 138 -10.97 -13.82 13.65
C LYS A 138 -12.06 -13.36 14.62
N ALA A 139 -11.69 -12.69 15.71
CA ALA A 139 -12.64 -12.13 16.66
C ALA A 139 -13.60 -11.10 16.03
N ALA A 140 -13.12 -10.24 15.13
CA ALA A 140 -13.96 -9.27 14.43
C ALA A 140 -14.95 -9.94 13.47
N VAL A 141 -14.55 -11.02 12.78
CA VAL A 141 -15.44 -11.82 11.93
C VAL A 141 -16.54 -12.48 12.78
N TYR A 142 -16.18 -13.13 13.88
CA TYR A 142 -17.13 -13.80 14.76
C TYR A 142 -18.12 -12.82 15.35
N ASP A 143 -17.65 -11.73 15.96
CA ASP A 143 -18.49 -10.70 16.57
C ASP A 143 -19.50 -10.13 15.56
N THR A 144 -19.04 -9.78 14.33
CA THR A 144 -19.94 -9.19 13.34
C THR A 144 -20.79 -10.22 12.60
N CYS A 145 -20.15 -11.20 11.97
CA CYS A 145 -20.84 -12.05 11.00
C CYS A 145 -21.62 -13.18 11.67
N ILE A 146 -21.15 -13.69 12.82
CA ILE A 146 -21.76 -14.84 13.49
C ILE A 146 -22.71 -14.38 14.60
N GLU A 147 -22.21 -13.59 15.55
CA GLU A 147 -22.97 -13.22 16.76
C GLU A 147 -24.00 -12.11 16.49
N ASN A 148 -23.55 -10.99 15.92
CA ASN A 148 -24.39 -9.81 15.71
C ASN A 148 -25.14 -9.78 14.38
N LYS A 149 -24.88 -10.73 13.46
CA LYS A 149 -25.46 -10.76 12.12
C LYS A 149 -25.36 -9.40 11.42
N SER A 150 -24.15 -8.86 11.39
CA SER A 150 -23.84 -7.51 10.90
C SER A 150 -22.66 -7.53 9.92
N ILE A 151 -22.06 -6.38 9.63
CA ILE A 151 -21.06 -6.23 8.58
C ILE A 151 -19.68 -5.98 9.18
N LEU A 152 -18.69 -6.80 8.78
CA LEU A 152 -17.27 -6.48 8.89
C LEU A 152 -16.83 -5.79 7.60
N PHE A 153 -16.52 -4.51 7.67
CA PHE A 153 -16.02 -3.75 6.53
C PHE A 153 -14.50 -3.60 6.59
N ILE A 154 -13.82 -3.95 5.50
CA ILE A 154 -12.36 -3.87 5.35
C ILE A 154 -12.04 -2.93 4.17
N PRO A 155 -11.81 -1.63 4.42
CA PRO A 155 -11.31 -0.74 3.38
C PRO A 155 -9.87 -1.14 3.01
N ALA A 156 -9.65 -1.49 1.75
CA ALA A 156 -8.38 -2.02 1.26
C ALA A 156 -8.01 -1.46 -0.11
N PHE A 157 -6.71 -1.36 -0.41
CA PHE A 157 -6.27 -1.03 -1.76
C PHE A 157 -6.59 -2.18 -2.73
N SER A 158 -6.94 -1.81 -3.97
CA SER A 158 -7.30 -2.76 -5.02
C SER A 158 -6.15 -3.71 -5.37
N LEU A 159 -4.92 -3.20 -5.35
CA LEU A 159 -3.70 -3.96 -5.61
C LEU A 159 -3.09 -4.42 -4.28
N MET A 160 -2.72 -5.66 -4.19
CA MET A 160 -2.01 -6.33 -3.12
C MET A 160 -2.82 -6.48 -1.82
N ARG A 161 -3.34 -5.39 -1.24
CA ARG A 161 -3.96 -5.43 0.08
C ARG A 161 -5.23 -6.27 0.11
N THR A 162 -6.07 -6.17 -0.90
CA THR A 162 -7.29 -6.99 -1.00
C THR A 162 -6.93 -8.46 -1.16
N GLN A 163 -5.97 -8.81 -2.02
CA GLN A 163 -5.55 -10.20 -2.26
C GLN A 163 -4.95 -10.81 -0.99
N VAL A 164 -4.11 -10.07 -0.27
CA VAL A 164 -3.57 -10.50 1.03
C VAL A 164 -4.67 -10.72 2.06
N MET A 165 -5.64 -9.81 2.17
CA MET A 165 -6.73 -9.96 3.15
C MET A 165 -7.66 -11.13 2.82
N LEU A 166 -7.93 -11.39 1.53
CA LEU A 166 -8.67 -12.57 1.10
C LEU A 166 -7.93 -13.86 1.49
N THR A 167 -6.61 -13.92 1.27
CA THR A 167 -5.79 -15.07 1.64
C THR A 167 -5.77 -15.29 3.15
N VAL A 168 -5.65 -14.22 3.94
CA VAL A 168 -5.72 -14.28 5.40
C VAL A 168 -7.07 -14.81 5.88
N LEU A 169 -8.17 -14.30 5.32
CA LEU A 169 -9.52 -14.76 5.67
C LEU A 169 -9.72 -16.23 5.30
N HIS A 170 -9.26 -16.62 4.12
CA HIS A 170 -9.30 -18.01 3.68
C HIS A 170 -8.54 -18.92 4.66
N ASP A 171 -7.30 -18.58 5.02
CA ASP A 171 -6.48 -19.42 5.91
C ASP A 171 -7.04 -19.52 7.33
N LEU A 172 -7.68 -18.45 7.81
CA LEU A 172 -8.28 -18.43 9.15
C LEU A 172 -9.62 -19.17 9.23
N LEU A 173 -10.37 -19.23 8.12
CA LEU A 173 -11.80 -19.57 8.16
C LEU A 173 -12.20 -20.76 7.26
N LYS A 174 -11.34 -21.23 6.34
CA LYS A 174 -11.69 -22.30 5.40
C LYS A 174 -12.07 -23.62 6.06
N GLU A 175 -11.48 -23.94 7.21
CA GLU A 175 -11.77 -25.15 7.99
C GLU A 175 -12.76 -24.89 9.14
N ASP A 176 -13.29 -23.66 9.24
CA ASP A 176 -14.17 -23.27 10.33
C ASP A 176 -15.64 -23.52 9.96
N ASN A 177 -16.20 -24.61 10.42
CA ASN A 177 -17.58 -25.01 10.15
C ASN A 177 -18.65 -24.02 10.68
N ASN A 178 -18.28 -23.13 11.60
CA ASN A 178 -19.17 -22.10 12.10
C ASN A 178 -19.24 -20.86 11.21
N PHE A 179 -18.29 -20.73 10.27
CA PHE A 179 -18.23 -19.61 9.35
C PHE A 179 -18.99 -19.93 8.06
N ASP A 180 -20.21 -19.43 7.95
CA ASP A 180 -21.02 -19.55 6.74
C ASP A 180 -21.52 -18.19 6.25
N CYS A 181 -20.62 -17.20 6.24
CA CYS A 181 -20.94 -15.87 5.76
C CYS A 181 -20.23 -15.53 4.47
N PRO A 182 -20.85 -14.77 3.56
CA PRO A 182 -20.20 -14.33 2.33
C PRO A 182 -19.12 -13.28 2.57
N ILE A 183 -18.13 -13.29 1.69
CA ILE A 183 -17.08 -12.28 1.60
C ILE A 183 -17.26 -11.54 0.28
N TYR A 184 -17.80 -10.33 0.34
CA TYR A 184 -18.02 -9.49 -0.84
C TYR A 184 -16.81 -8.61 -1.13
N VAL A 185 -16.28 -8.70 -2.34
CA VAL A 185 -15.21 -7.82 -2.84
C VAL A 185 -15.83 -6.82 -3.79
N CYS A 186 -16.05 -5.60 -3.31
CA CYS A 186 -16.80 -4.56 -4.01
C CYS A 186 -15.84 -3.56 -4.68
N SER A 187 -15.43 -3.84 -5.91
CA SER A 187 -14.62 -2.93 -6.75
C SER A 187 -14.37 -3.54 -8.13
N LEU A 188 -14.69 -2.81 -9.19
CA LEU A 188 -14.35 -3.21 -10.56
C LEU A 188 -12.84 -3.36 -10.77
N LEU A 189 -12.05 -2.39 -10.30
CA LEU A 189 -10.59 -2.42 -10.42
C LEU A 189 -10.00 -3.62 -9.67
N THR A 190 -10.48 -3.89 -8.45
CA THR A 190 -10.02 -5.02 -7.66
C THR A 190 -10.33 -6.35 -8.35
N LYS A 191 -11.51 -6.49 -8.94
CA LYS A 191 -11.86 -7.69 -9.71
C LYS A 191 -10.88 -7.89 -10.87
N LYS A 192 -10.66 -6.87 -11.70
CA LYS A 192 -9.72 -6.94 -12.84
C LYS A 192 -8.30 -7.30 -12.39
N ILE A 193 -7.80 -6.69 -11.31
CA ILE A 193 -6.49 -7.01 -10.74
C ILE A 193 -6.47 -8.47 -10.25
N SER A 194 -7.52 -8.91 -9.56
CA SER A 194 -7.62 -10.27 -9.04
C SER A 194 -7.71 -11.33 -10.15
N ASP A 195 -8.29 -10.99 -11.30
CA ASP A 195 -8.33 -11.87 -12.47
C ASP A 195 -6.94 -12.03 -13.11
N LEU A 196 -6.12 -10.98 -13.10
CA LEU A 196 -4.75 -10.98 -13.61
C LEU A 196 -3.70 -11.39 -12.55
N TRP A 197 -4.10 -11.58 -11.29
CA TRP A 197 -3.15 -11.75 -10.17
C TRP A 197 -2.23 -12.95 -10.36
N GLU A 198 -2.79 -14.06 -10.83
CA GLU A 198 -2.03 -15.29 -11.06
C GLU A 198 -0.90 -15.10 -12.08
N SER A 199 -1.14 -14.34 -13.15
CA SER A 199 -0.11 -14.09 -14.17
C SER A 199 1.05 -13.20 -13.66
N ALA A 200 0.80 -12.42 -12.62
CA ALA A 200 1.83 -11.59 -11.99
C ALA A 200 2.68 -12.33 -10.94
N LEU A 201 2.27 -13.53 -10.53
CA LEU A 201 3.00 -14.35 -9.56
C LEU A 201 4.09 -15.15 -10.28
N LEU A 202 5.28 -15.22 -9.68
CA LEU A 202 6.41 -15.97 -10.22
C LEU A 202 6.49 -17.39 -9.67
N ASP A 203 5.92 -17.63 -8.50
CA ASP A 203 6.01 -18.88 -7.75
C ASP A 203 4.74 -19.71 -7.90
N GLU A 204 4.87 -21.00 -8.28
CA GLU A 204 3.73 -21.89 -8.48
C GLU A 204 2.95 -22.18 -7.19
N GLU A 205 3.60 -22.22 -6.04
CA GLU A 205 2.92 -22.36 -4.75
C GLU A 205 2.00 -21.16 -4.47
N GLN A 206 2.49 -19.95 -4.76
CA GLN A 206 1.69 -18.72 -4.67
C GLN A 206 0.51 -18.72 -5.65
N LYS A 207 0.69 -19.21 -6.88
CA LYS A 207 -0.39 -19.33 -7.87
C LYS A 207 -1.46 -20.29 -7.40
N GLU A 208 -1.06 -21.48 -6.95
CA GLU A 208 -2.00 -22.48 -6.43
C GLU A 208 -2.75 -21.96 -5.21
N LYS A 209 -2.05 -21.31 -4.30
CA LYS A 209 -2.68 -20.64 -3.14
C LYS A 209 -3.72 -19.62 -3.58
N TRP A 210 -3.39 -18.80 -4.57
CA TRP A 210 -4.34 -17.80 -5.08
C TRP A 210 -5.56 -18.42 -5.77
N ARG A 211 -5.39 -19.50 -6.53
CA ARG A 211 -6.51 -20.26 -7.14
C ARG A 211 -7.49 -20.73 -6.09
N GLN A 212 -6.99 -21.32 -4.98
CA GLN A 212 -7.83 -21.78 -3.87
C GLN A 212 -8.59 -20.60 -3.24
N VAL A 213 -7.92 -19.48 -2.97
CA VAL A 213 -8.52 -18.28 -2.38
C VAL A 213 -9.58 -17.66 -3.29
N LYS A 214 -9.25 -17.48 -4.58
CA LYS A 214 -10.15 -16.85 -5.56
C LYS A 214 -11.43 -17.67 -5.80
N ASN A 215 -11.30 -18.99 -5.79
CA ASN A 215 -12.38 -19.93 -6.07
C ASN A 215 -13.11 -20.41 -4.80
N TRP A 216 -12.76 -19.86 -3.63
CA TRP A 216 -13.47 -20.19 -2.40
C TRP A 216 -14.95 -19.76 -2.50
N ASP A 217 -15.87 -20.66 -2.23
CA ASP A 217 -17.33 -20.46 -2.40
C ASP A 217 -17.91 -19.27 -1.64
N LYS A 218 -17.23 -18.85 -0.57
CA LYS A 218 -17.59 -17.65 0.22
C LYS A 218 -17.23 -16.34 -0.47
N VAL A 219 -16.26 -16.34 -1.40
CA VAL A 219 -15.78 -15.12 -2.07
C VAL A 219 -16.67 -14.73 -3.24
N LYS A 220 -17.20 -13.52 -3.22
CA LYS A 220 -18.09 -12.97 -4.26
C LYS A 220 -17.60 -11.60 -4.72
N PHE A 221 -17.15 -11.50 -5.97
CA PHE A 221 -16.74 -10.24 -6.57
C PHE A 221 -17.96 -9.48 -7.12
N ILE A 222 -18.09 -8.21 -6.68
CA ILE A 222 -19.11 -7.27 -7.16
C ILE A 222 -18.39 -6.13 -7.88
N ASP A 223 -18.51 -6.07 -9.18
CA ASP A 223 -17.81 -5.15 -10.08
C ASP A 223 -18.68 -3.96 -10.56
N ASN A 224 -19.98 -3.97 -10.25
CA ASN A 224 -20.94 -2.96 -10.64
C ASN A 224 -21.48 -2.24 -9.38
N PHE A 225 -21.53 -0.91 -9.45
CA PHE A 225 -21.98 -0.08 -8.33
C PHE A 225 -23.47 -0.31 -7.99
N GLU A 226 -24.32 -0.49 -8.99
CA GLU A 226 -25.75 -0.77 -8.80
C GLU A 226 -25.97 -2.04 -7.98
N LYS A 227 -25.18 -3.08 -8.22
CA LYS A 227 -25.23 -4.32 -7.40
C LYS A 227 -24.75 -4.08 -5.96
N VAL A 228 -23.82 -3.16 -5.73
CA VAL A 228 -23.42 -2.76 -4.37
C VAL A 228 -24.58 -2.01 -3.70
N GLU A 229 -25.25 -1.10 -4.38
CA GLU A 229 -26.44 -0.42 -3.85
C GLU A 229 -27.56 -1.41 -3.54
N GLU A 230 -27.82 -2.36 -4.43
CA GLU A 230 -28.79 -3.42 -4.20
C GLU A 230 -28.45 -4.28 -2.98
N LEU A 231 -27.18 -4.67 -2.81
CA LEU A 231 -26.70 -5.40 -1.64
C LEU A 231 -26.99 -4.62 -0.35
N PHE A 232 -26.69 -3.33 -0.32
CA PHE A 232 -26.92 -2.46 0.85
C PHE A 232 -28.34 -1.95 1.02
N SER A 233 -29.26 -2.25 0.09
CA SER A 233 -30.69 -2.00 0.23
C SER A 233 -31.39 -3.06 1.09
N LYS A 234 -30.74 -4.20 1.33
CA LYS A 234 -31.24 -5.34 2.11
C LYS A 234 -30.40 -5.49 3.39
N ASP A 235 -30.97 -6.06 4.42
CA ASP A 235 -30.19 -6.48 5.57
C ASP A 235 -29.41 -7.75 5.21
N PHE A 236 -28.11 -7.75 5.46
CA PHE A 236 -27.23 -8.89 5.26
C PHE A 236 -26.12 -8.92 6.31
N SER A 237 -25.52 -10.08 6.47
CA SER A 237 -24.34 -10.31 7.30
C SER A 237 -23.21 -10.81 6.44
N GLY A 238 -21.99 -10.37 6.70
CA GLY A 238 -20.82 -10.83 5.98
C GLY A 238 -19.63 -9.89 6.06
N VAL A 239 -18.55 -10.29 5.42
CA VAL A 239 -17.36 -9.47 5.24
C VAL A 239 -17.48 -8.68 3.94
N VAL A 240 -17.19 -7.39 3.97
CA VAL A 240 -17.16 -6.53 2.79
C VAL A 240 -15.76 -5.93 2.65
N ILE A 241 -15.09 -6.19 1.54
CA ILE A 241 -13.80 -5.59 1.20
C ILE A 241 -14.01 -4.63 0.04
N ALA A 242 -13.59 -3.36 0.17
CA ALA A 242 -13.73 -2.40 -0.92
C ALA A 242 -12.59 -1.37 -0.96
N SER A 243 -12.28 -0.89 -2.15
CA SER A 243 -11.32 0.19 -2.36
C SER A 243 -12.02 1.58 -2.37
N SER A 244 -11.35 2.63 -1.94
CA SER A 244 -9.95 2.72 -1.53
C SER A 244 -9.75 2.39 -0.05
N GLY A 245 -8.52 2.03 0.33
CA GLY A 245 -8.16 1.75 1.73
C GLY A 245 -8.20 2.96 2.66
N MET A 246 -8.16 4.19 2.11
CA MET A 246 -8.26 5.46 2.87
C MET A 246 -9.68 6.04 2.87
N ILE A 247 -10.63 5.37 2.22
CA ILE A 247 -12.02 5.82 2.05
C ILE A 247 -12.08 7.20 1.35
N SER A 248 -11.16 7.44 0.42
CA SER A 248 -11.06 8.72 -0.31
C SER A 248 -11.74 8.68 -1.68
N ALA A 249 -11.98 7.51 -2.23
CA ALA A 249 -12.61 7.29 -3.53
C ALA A 249 -13.17 5.87 -3.64
N GLY A 250 -13.89 5.59 -4.72
CA GLY A 250 -14.44 4.27 -5.03
C GLY A 250 -15.61 3.86 -4.12
N TYR A 251 -15.92 2.58 -4.15
CA TYR A 251 -17.11 2.06 -3.43
C TYR A 251 -16.97 2.14 -1.91
N SER A 252 -15.75 2.22 -1.38
CA SER A 252 -15.50 2.35 0.06
C SER A 252 -16.15 3.60 0.66
N VAL A 253 -16.29 4.68 -0.11
CA VAL A 253 -16.94 5.92 0.31
C VAL A 253 -18.43 5.68 0.59
N PHE A 254 -19.16 5.11 -0.37
CA PHE A 254 -20.57 4.75 -0.23
C PHE A 254 -20.79 3.73 0.91
N ILE A 255 -19.97 2.67 0.93
CA ILE A 255 -20.08 1.60 1.93
C ILE A 255 -19.88 2.16 3.35
N SER A 256 -18.92 3.08 3.53
CA SER A 256 -18.67 3.73 4.82
C SER A 256 -19.89 4.50 5.31
N GLN A 257 -20.64 5.19 4.43
CA GLN A 257 -21.87 5.89 4.81
C GLN A 257 -22.95 4.94 5.33
N LYS A 258 -22.96 3.67 4.87
CA LYS A 258 -23.91 2.64 5.31
C LYS A 258 -23.46 1.90 6.57
N VAL A 259 -22.14 1.72 6.75
CA VAL A 259 -21.57 0.94 7.86
C VAL A 259 -21.39 1.76 9.11
N LEU A 260 -20.89 3.01 9.02
CA LEU A 260 -20.57 3.87 10.16
C LEU A 260 -21.71 4.11 11.15
N PRO A 261 -22.98 4.30 10.73
CA PRO A 261 -24.06 4.59 11.66
C PRO A 261 -24.49 3.43 12.57
N LYS A 262 -24.11 2.18 12.23
CA LYS A 262 -24.57 0.98 12.91
C LYS A 262 -23.51 0.48 13.91
N SER A 263 -23.77 0.52 15.21
CA SER A 263 -22.83 0.15 16.28
C SER A 263 -22.43 -1.34 16.31
N LYS A 264 -23.24 -2.21 15.69
CA LYS A 264 -22.94 -3.63 15.54
C LYS A 264 -21.89 -3.92 14.47
N ASN A 265 -21.64 -2.96 13.57
CA ASN A 265 -20.65 -3.11 12.51
C ASN A 265 -19.23 -2.86 13.03
N ILE A 266 -18.27 -3.48 12.37
CA ILE A 266 -16.85 -3.23 12.59
C ILE A 266 -16.23 -2.74 11.29
N ILE A 267 -15.31 -1.74 11.39
CA ILE A 267 -14.41 -1.35 10.31
C ILE A 267 -13.01 -1.79 10.70
N LEU A 268 -12.41 -2.68 9.89
CA LEU A 268 -11.10 -3.24 10.13
C LEU A 268 -10.08 -2.62 9.16
N PHE A 269 -9.15 -1.86 9.70
CA PHE A 269 -8.10 -1.21 8.94
C PHE A 269 -6.81 -2.04 8.95
N CYS A 270 -6.35 -2.44 7.76
CA CYS A 270 -5.20 -3.31 7.57
C CYS A 270 -3.95 -2.57 7.04
N GLY A 271 -3.85 -1.25 7.23
CA GLY A 271 -2.72 -0.48 6.73
C GLY A 271 -2.62 0.92 7.30
N TYR A 272 -1.65 1.65 6.77
CA TYR A 272 -1.46 3.07 7.06
C TYR A 272 -2.65 3.91 6.59
N SER A 273 -2.91 4.99 7.29
CA SER A 273 -3.87 6.02 6.87
C SER A 273 -3.18 7.38 6.93
N VAL A 274 -3.25 8.13 5.84
CA VAL A 274 -2.71 9.49 5.78
C VAL A 274 -3.46 10.36 6.77
N GLU A 275 -2.72 11.19 7.49
CA GLU A 275 -3.28 12.13 8.46
C GLU A 275 -4.34 13.03 7.82
N GLY A 276 -5.48 13.18 8.49
CA GLY A 276 -6.63 13.95 8.01
C GLY A 276 -7.53 13.23 7.00
N SER A 277 -7.14 12.02 6.51
CA SER A 277 -8.03 11.20 5.67
C SER A 277 -9.29 10.75 6.44
N ILE A 278 -10.32 10.31 5.71
CA ILE A 278 -11.54 9.75 6.32
C ILE A 278 -11.19 8.55 7.20
N ALA A 279 -10.32 7.66 6.72
CA ALA A 279 -9.85 6.52 7.47
C ALA A 279 -9.14 6.92 8.78
N ASP A 280 -8.29 7.95 8.75
CA ASP A 280 -7.60 8.47 9.94
C ASP A 280 -8.59 9.06 10.97
N LYS A 281 -9.57 9.82 10.51
CA LYS A 281 -10.62 10.39 11.36
C LYS A 281 -11.47 9.29 12.06
N ILE A 282 -11.80 8.23 11.33
CA ILE A 282 -12.51 7.06 11.90
C ILE A 282 -11.64 6.37 12.94
N LYS A 283 -10.36 6.10 12.64
CA LYS A 283 -9.39 5.48 13.57
C LYS A 283 -9.18 6.29 14.84
N LYS A 284 -9.23 7.62 14.75
CA LYS A 284 -9.14 8.55 15.89
C LYS A 284 -10.45 8.66 16.69
N GLY A 285 -11.52 7.96 16.27
CA GLY A 285 -12.79 7.94 16.97
C GLY A 285 -13.57 9.26 16.94
N GLN A 286 -13.39 10.06 15.85
CA GLN A 286 -14.20 11.28 15.70
C GLN A 286 -15.69 10.93 15.68
N LYS A 287 -16.50 11.64 16.46
CA LYS A 287 -17.93 11.35 16.68
C LYS A 287 -18.77 11.40 15.39
N TYR A 288 -18.42 12.30 14.49
CA TYR A 288 -19.04 12.46 13.18
C TYR A 288 -17.97 12.52 12.10
N ILE A 289 -18.21 11.87 10.97
CA ILE A 289 -17.32 11.85 9.82
C ILE A 289 -18.03 12.54 8.65
N THR A 290 -17.44 13.60 8.11
CA THR A 290 -17.98 14.26 6.91
C THR A 290 -17.55 13.47 5.67
N ILE A 291 -18.52 12.91 4.96
CA ILE A 291 -18.34 12.16 3.71
C ILE A 291 -19.26 12.79 2.67
N GLU A 292 -18.71 13.28 1.55
CA GLU A 292 -19.45 13.95 0.46
C GLU A 292 -20.40 15.05 0.96
N GLY A 293 -19.94 15.84 1.93
CA GLY A 293 -20.70 16.94 2.52
C GLY A 293 -21.75 16.52 3.56
N LYS A 294 -21.93 15.22 3.82
CA LYS A 294 -22.84 14.69 4.82
C LYS A 294 -22.10 14.35 6.12
N ASN A 295 -22.66 14.74 7.28
CA ASN A 295 -22.14 14.36 8.58
C ASN A 295 -22.71 13.01 8.99
N ILE A 296 -21.88 11.97 8.95
CA ILE A 296 -22.24 10.58 9.26
C ILE A 296 -21.85 10.26 10.70
N PRO A 297 -22.76 9.75 11.56
CA PRO A 297 -22.41 9.31 12.90
C PRO A 297 -21.41 8.14 12.86
N ASN A 298 -20.32 8.26 13.59
CA ASN A 298 -19.30 7.21 13.69
C ASN A 298 -19.58 6.32 14.89
N ARG A 299 -20.46 5.34 14.73
CA ARG A 299 -20.88 4.39 15.77
C ARG A 299 -20.24 3.01 15.60
N ALA A 300 -19.80 2.65 14.39
CA ALA A 300 -19.11 1.40 14.13
C ALA A 300 -17.80 1.34 14.90
N ARG A 301 -17.43 0.15 15.41
CA ARG A 301 -16.17 -0.05 16.10
C ARG A 301 -15.01 -0.12 15.09
N ALA A 302 -13.97 0.66 15.31
CA ALA A 302 -12.75 0.59 14.50
C ALA A 302 -11.73 -0.41 15.09
N VAL A 303 -11.25 -1.33 14.27
CA VAL A 303 -10.16 -2.26 14.60
C VAL A 303 -8.96 -1.93 13.71
N ASN A 304 -7.80 -1.65 14.32
CA ASN A 304 -6.59 -1.27 13.61
C ASN A 304 -5.57 -2.40 13.69
N LEU A 305 -5.20 -2.98 12.56
CA LEU A 305 -4.11 -3.94 12.46
C LEU A 305 -2.80 -3.20 12.22
N SER A 306 -1.74 -3.57 12.93
CA SER A 306 -0.45 -2.91 12.83
C SER A 306 0.61 -3.73 12.11
N SER A 307 0.48 -5.05 12.09
CA SER A 307 1.44 -5.98 11.50
C SER A 307 1.25 -6.22 9.99
N PHE A 308 0.21 -5.64 9.40
CA PHE A 308 -0.13 -5.86 7.99
C PHE A 308 0.47 -4.83 7.04
N SER A 309 1.27 -3.88 7.53
CA SER A 309 1.93 -2.95 6.63
C SER A 309 3.03 -3.64 5.83
N SER A 310 3.07 -3.35 4.53
CA SER A 310 4.14 -3.81 3.67
C SER A 310 5.39 -2.92 3.71
N HIS A 311 5.31 -1.71 4.25
CA HIS A 311 6.48 -0.84 4.37
C HIS A 311 7.50 -1.34 5.38
N MET A 312 8.76 -1.13 5.06
CA MET A 312 9.90 -1.43 5.94
C MET A 312 9.80 -0.63 7.25
N PRO A 313 9.85 -1.27 8.44
CA PRO A 313 9.78 -0.58 9.71
C PRO A 313 11.07 0.18 10.04
N TYR A 314 11.00 1.08 11.03
CA TYR A 314 12.09 1.96 11.46
C TYR A 314 13.43 1.23 11.63
N ASP A 315 13.44 0.12 12.37
CA ASP A 315 14.69 -0.58 12.70
C ASP A 315 15.33 -1.22 11.46
N GLN A 316 14.53 -1.74 10.54
CA GLN A 316 15.01 -2.28 9.26
C GLN A 316 15.49 -1.18 8.31
N LEU A 317 14.80 -0.02 8.25
CA LEU A 317 15.26 1.16 7.49
C LEU A 317 16.61 1.64 8.03
N LEU A 318 16.72 1.76 9.36
CA LEU A 318 17.96 2.19 10.01
C LEU A 318 19.10 1.22 9.69
N GLN A 319 18.87 -0.09 9.83
CA GLN A 319 19.82 -1.14 9.50
C GLN A 319 20.24 -1.11 8.03
N TYR A 320 19.27 -1.00 7.11
CA TYR A 320 19.56 -0.99 5.67
C TYR A 320 20.37 0.24 5.27
N TYR A 321 19.98 1.43 5.72
CA TYR A 321 20.67 2.67 5.33
C TYR A 321 22.02 2.85 6.03
N SER A 322 22.17 2.42 7.26
CA SER A 322 23.47 2.43 7.95
C SER A 322 24.40 1.34 7.46
N GLN A 323 23.87 0.35 6.72
CA GLN A 323 24.62 -0.80 6.26
C GLN A 323 25.40 -1.48 7.36
N ALA A 324 24.73 -1.74 8.46
CA ALA A 324 25.25 -2.51 9.59
C ALA A 324 25.56 -3.98 9.24
N HIS A 325 25.43 -4.37 7.97
CA HIS A 325 25.75 -5.72 7.49
C HIS A 325 27.23 -5.84 7.11
N GLU A 326 27.85 -6.94 7.46
CA GLU A 326 29.21 -7.27 7.03
C GLU A 326 29.33 -7.34 5.50
N GLY A 327 30.42 -6.78 4.96
CA GLY A 327 30.77 -6.90 3.54
C GLY A 327 30.11 -5.91 2.57
N ILE A 328 29.47 -4.88 3.04
CA ILE A 328 28.85 -3.85 2.19
C ILE A 328 29.76 -2.61 2.11
N SER A 329 30.04 -2.12 0.89
CA SER A 329 30.96 -1.00 0.64
C SER A 329 30.42 0.38 1.05
N GLY A 330 29.11 0.53 1.21
CA GLY A 330 28.50 1.76 1.73
C GLY A 330 27.94 2.72 0.67
N TYR A 331 27.39 3.82 1.17
CA TYR A 331 26.89 4.93 0.36
C TYR A 331 27.73 6.18 0.66
N ASP A 332 28.05 6.99 -0.37
CA ASP A 332 28.73 8.28 -0.16
C ASP A 332 27.73 9.28 0.42
N LYS A 333 26.49 9.27 -0.10
CA LYS A 333 25.41 10.14 0.35
C LYS A 333 24.08 9.37 0.46
N ILE A 334 23.28 9.74 1.45
CA ILE A 334 21.90 9.24 1.61
C ILE A 334 20.98 10.44 1.65
N ALA A 335 20.06 10.53 0.69
CA ALA A 335 19.03 11.54 0.61
C ALA A 335 17.70 10.96 1.11
N LEU A 336 17.21 11.44 2.24
CA LEU A 336 15.96 10.98 2.85
C LEU A 336 14.77 11.72 2.24
N VAL A 337 13.90 10.97 1.56
CA VAL A 337 12.69 11.47 0.89
C VAL A 337 11.45 10.78 1.44
N HIS A 338 10.26 11.18 1.01
CA HIS A 338 8.98 10.56 1.35
C HIS A 338 8.77 10.34 2.86
N GLY A 339 7.58 10.66 3.38
CA GLY A 339 7.27 10.56 4.80
C GLY A 339 7.10 11.92 5.51
N ASN A 340 6.73 11.87 6.78
CA ASN A 340 6.54 13.07 7.61
C ASN A 340 7.87 13.79 7.83
N PHE A 341 7.91 15.12 7.60
CA PHE A 341 9.16 15.89 7.65
C PHE A 341 9.85 15.85 9.02
N LYS A 342 9.08 15.97 10.11
CA LYS A 342 9.62 15.91 11.47
C LYS A 342 10.25 14.54 11.75
N ASN A 343 9.52 13.46 11.47
CA ASN A 343 10.02 12.09 11.68
C ASN A 343 11.25 11.80 10.82
N LYS A 344 11.28 12.34 9.60
CA LYS A 344 12.43 12.25 8.69
C LYS A 344 13.67 12.96 9.25
N CYS A 345 13.52 14.15 9.88
CA CYS A 345 14.61 14.83 10.55
C CYS A 345 15.14 14.04 11.75
N ASP A 346 14.24 13.50 12.57
CA ASP A 346 14.63 12.71 13.74
C ASP A 346 15.31 11.38 13.33
N PHE A 347 14.82 10.76 12.27
CA PHE A 347 15.44 9.57 11.68
C PHE A 347 16.82 9.86 11.09
N GLY A 348 16.97 11.00 10.39
CA GLY A 348 18.27 11.42 9.82
C GLY A 348 19.35 11.53 10.89
N LYS A 349 19.05 12.16 12.04
CA LYS A 349 19.98 12.23 13.18
C LYS A 349 20.35 10.86 13.72
N ALA A 350 19.36 9.98 13.92
CA ALA A 350 19.59 8.61 14.39
C ALA A 350 20.42 7.80 13.38
N LEU A 351 20.22 8.04 12.08
CA LEU A 351 21.01 7.41 11.03
C LEU A 351 22.46 7.89 11.03
N GLU A 352 22.71 9.18 11.22
CA GLU A 352 24.07 9.74 11.35
C GLU A 352 24.79 9.16 12.57
N GLU A 353 24.11 9.06 13.72
CA GLU A 353 24.64 8.40 14.92
C GLU A 353 25.00 6.94 14.66
N GLU A 354 24.13 6.19 13.97
CA GLU A 354 24.37 4.77 13.66
C GLU A 354 25.54 4.59 12.69
N ILE A 355 25.61 5.40 11.63
CA ILE A 355 26.72 5.40 10.66
C ILE A 355 28.07 5.67 11.37
N SER A 356 28.08 6.62 12.29
CA SER A 356 29.29 7.01 13.05
C SER A 356 29.89 5.85 13.87
N LYS A 357 29.04 4.96 14.40
CA LYS A 357 29.50 3.76 15.14
C LYS A 357 30.31 2.78 14.28
N HIS A 358 30.11 2.83 12.97
CA HIS A 358 30.80 1.97 12.01
C HIS A 358 32.00 2.63 11.32
N ASN A 359 32.49 3.77 11.83
CA ASN A 359 33.60 4.56 11.27
C ASN A 359 33.43 4.90 9.78
N ARG A 360 32.21 5.24 9.37
CA ARG A 360 31.86 5.58 7.97
C ARG A 360 31.67 7.08 7.81
N THR A 361 31.91 7.57 6.58
CA THR A 361 31.84 8.98 6.21
C THR A 361 30.62 9.34 5.36
N THR A 362 29.58 8.48 5.38
CA THR A 362 28.36 8.71 4.62
C THR A 362 27.66 9.99 5.07
N LYS A 363 27.34 10.88 4.12
CA LYS A 363 26.60 12.12 4.40
C LYS A 363 25.10 11.88 4.31
N VAL A 364 24.36 12.19 5.37
CA VAL A 364 22.88 12.14 5.38
C VAL A 364 22.30 13.53 5.05
N VAL A 365 21.35 13.55 4.12
CA VAL A 365 20.66 14.78 3.68
C VAL A 365 19.15 14.59 3.83
N VAL A 366 18.51 15.40 4.66
CA VAL A 366 17.05 15.43 4.76
C VAL A 366 16.48 16.33 3.68
N VAL A 367 15.81 15.74 2.70
CA VAL A 367 15.32 16.47 1.52
C VAL A 367 14.06 17.27 1.85
N ASN A 368 14.04 18.53 1.41
CA ASN A 368 12.88 19.42 1.35
C ASN A 368 12.68 19.92 -0.10
N LYS A 369 11.70 20.82 -0.31
CA LYS A 369 11.35 21.32 -1.65
C LYS A 369 12.47 22.07 -2.39
N SER A 370 13.49 22.54 -1.65
CA SER A 370 14.58 23.37 -2.17
C SER A 370 15.94 22.68 -2.07
N THR A 371 15.98 21.37 -1.83
CA THR A 371 17.25 20.66 -1.63
C THR A 371 17.85 20.29 -2.96
N GLU A 372 19.06 20.75 -3.23
CA GLU A 372 19.92 20.31 -4.32
C GLU A 372 20.99 19.36 -3.77
N ILE A 373 21.28 18.29 -4.51
CA ILE A 373 22.27 17.29 -4.13
C ILE A 373 23.29 17.18 -5.27
N LEU A 374 24.49 17.63 -5.00
CA LEU A 374 25.62 17.43 -5.93
C LEU A 374 26.20 16.03 -5.75
N LEU A 375 26.44 15.34 -6.86
CA LEU A 375 27.04 14.00 -6.92
C LEU A 375 28.56 14.06 -7.02
#